data_8f35fec260263775eade18f5f46f00b4
#
_entry.id   8f35fec260263775eade18f5f46f00b4
#
_cell.length_a   1.000
_cell.length_b   1.000
_cell.length_c   1.000
_cell.angle_alpha   90.00
_cell.angle_beta   90.00
_cell.angle_gamma   90.00
#
_symmetry.space_group_name_H-M   'P 1'
#
loop_
_entity.id
_entity.type
_entity.pdbx_description
1 polymer ?
#
loop_
_entity_poly.entity_id
_entity_poly.type
_entity_poly.pdbx_seq_one_letter_code
_entity_poly.pdbx_strand_id
1 'polypeptide(L)'
;MKITKKEREKLYIKLYKRDGKKCHYCGIREGDFIRIWGKFYGDKTRGGKLEVDRKDNKKGYNEENCVLSCAICNNDKSDKFTYEEFKKVGEAIKEVWILRKKA
;
A
#
# COMPACT_ATOMS: atom_id res chain seq x y z
N MET A 1 -0.36 -8.35 -17.36
CA MET A 1 0.74 -7.51 -17.84
C MET A 1 1.91 -7.57 -16.87
N LYS A 2 3.07 -7.82 -17.42
CA LYS A 2 4.27 -7.95 -16.59
C LYS A 2 5.13 -6.70 -16.68
N ILE A 3 5.72 -6.34 -15.57
CA ILE A 3 6.61 -5.21 -15.47
C ILE A 3 7.94 -5.75 -14.91
N THR A 4 9.07 -5.27 -15.44
CA THR A 4 10.36 -5.70 -14.93
C THR A 4 10.61 -5.14 -13.53
N LYS A 5 11.52 -5.78 -12.79
CA LYS A 5 11.89 -5.30 -11.47
C LYS A 5 12.40 -3.85 -11.52
N LYS A 6 13.21 -3.54 -12.52
CA LYS A 6 13.76 -2.19 -12.70
C LYS A 6 12.67 -1.16 -12.98
N GLU A 7 11.71 -1.52 -13.83
CA GLU A 7 10.57 -0.65 -14.13
C GLU A 7 9.70 -0.43 -12.88
N ARG A 8 9.50 -1.48 -12.09
CA ARG A 8 8.74 -1.38 -10.84
C ARG A 8 9.42 -0.47 -9.83
N GLU A 9 10.75 -0.56 -9.71
CA GLU A 9 11.50 0.32 -8.82
C GLU A 9 11.39 1.78 -9.24
N LYS A 10 11.48 2.06 -10.53
CA LYS A 10 11.29 3.41 -11.05
C LYS A 10 9.89 3.94 -10.75
N LEU A 11 8.90 3.11 -10.96
CA LEU A 11 7.51 3.48 -10.67
C LEU A 11 7.31 3.72 -9.18
N TYR A 12 7.86 2.87 -8.33
CA TYR A 12 7.83 3.04 -6.88
C TYR A 12 8.36 4.42 -6.47
N ILE A 13 9.51 4.81 -7.02
CA ILE A 13 10.12 6.11 -6.72
C ILE A 13 9.22 7.26 -7.15
N LYS A 14 8.63 7.17 -8.34
CA LYS A 14 7.72 8.19 -8.83
C LYS A 14 6.50 8.33 -7.92
N LEU A 15 5.95 7.20 -7.47
CA LEU A 15 4.76 7.19 -6.63
C LEU A 15 5.05 7.79 -5.26
N TYR A 16 6.17 7.42 -4.61
CA TYR A 16 6.43 8.00 -3.30
C TYR A 16 6.81 9.48 -3.38
N LYS A 17 7.41 9.92 -4.47
CA LYS A 17 7.67 11.36 -4.67
C LYS A 17 6.38 12.14 -4.86
N ARG A 18 5.40 11.53 -5.51
CA ARG A 18 4.09 12.15 -5.74
C ARG A 18 3.24 12.18 -4.48
N ASP A 19 3.18 11.07 -3.76
CA ASP A 19 2.20 10.85 -2.69
C ASP A 19 2.80 10.71 -1.29
N GLY A 20 4.13 10.60 -1.17
CA GLY A 20 4.79 10.32 0.10
C GLY A 20 4.95 8.83 0.35
N LYS A 21 5.79 8.47 1.32
CA LYS A 21 6.02 7.07 1.68
C LYS A 21 4.98 6.58 2.69
N LYS A 22 3.75 6.53 2.25
CA LYS A 22 2.62 6.10 3.07
C LYS A 22 1.63 5.32 2.24
N CYS A 23 0.88 4.44 2.90
CA CYS A 23 -0.17 3.66 2.25
C CYS A 23 -1.28 4.59 1.77
N HIS A 24 -1.64 4.47 0.51
CA HIS A 24 -2.70 5.26 -0.08
C HIS A 24 -4.05 5.03 0.59
N TYR A 25 -4.30 3.81 1.08
CA TYR A 25 -5.60 3.43 1.63
C TYR A 25 -5.74 3.72 3.11
N CYS A 26 -4.80 3.27 3.93
CA CYS A 26 -4.90 3.41 5.39
C CYS A 26 -3.98 4.48 5.97
N GLY A 27 -3.11 5.07 5.16
CA GLY A 27 -2.26 6.19 5.58
C GLY A 27 -1.07 5.83 6.44
N ILE A 28 -0.82 4.55 6.73
CA ILE A 28 0.34 4.17 7.54
C ILE A 28 1.63 4.52 6.80
N ARG A 29 2.57 5.12 7.51
CA ARG A 29 3.89 5.44 6.95
C ARG A 29 4.80 4.21 7.00
N GLU A 30 5.65 4.06 6.00
CA GLU A 30 6.59 2.93 5.93
C GLU A 30 7.43 2.81 7.20
N GLY A 31 7.89 3.92 7.76
CA GLY A 31 8.69 3.92 8.98
C GLY A 31 7.93 3.56 10.25
N ASP A 32 6.62 3.47 10.20
CA ASP A 32 5.76 3.22 11.37
C ASP A 32 5.23 1.78 11.43
N PHE A 33 5.59 0.93 10.49
CA PHE A 33 5.02 -0.42 10.41
C PHE A 33 5.17 -1.20 11.71
N ILE A 34 6.39 -1.31 12.24
CA ILE A 34 6.62 -2.08 13.47
C ILE A 34 5.89 -1.43 14.64
N ARG A 35 5.96 -0.11 14.76
CA ARG A 35 5.35 0.61 15.87
C ARG A 35 3.84 0.42 15.92
N ILE A 36 3.19 0.46 14.76
CA ILE A 36 1.72 0.38 14.69
C ILE A 36 1.22 -1.06 14.63
N TRP A 37 1.90 -1.93 13.89
CA TRP A 37 1.49 -3.32 13.76
C TRP A 37 1.99 -4.21 14.90
N GLY A 38 3.08 -3.79 15.59
CA GLY A 38 3.75 -4.59 16.61
C GLY A 38 4.75 -5.58 16.04
N LYS A 39 4.66 -5.88 14.76
CA LYS A 39 5.57 -6.77 14.03
C LYS A 39 5.39 -6.56 12.54
N PHE A 40 6.31 -7.07 11.73
CA PHE A 40 6.11 -7.12 10.29
C PHE A 40 5.15 -8.24 9.92
N TYR A 41 4.27 -7.96 8.97
CA TYR A 41 3.41 -8.96 8.36
C TYR A 41 4.06 -9.39 7.04
N GLY A 42 4.23 -10.71 6.88
CA GLY A 42 4.97 -11.27 5.80
C GLY A 42 6.42 -11.56 6.19
N ASP A 43 7.25 -11.84 5.22
CA ASP A 43 8.65 -12.10 5.48
C ASP A 43 9.49 -10.81 5.36
N LYS A 44 10.81 -10.96 5.46
CA LYS A 44 11.73 -9.82 5.40
C LYS A 44 11.72 -9.10 4.05
N THR A 45 11.22 -9.75 3.00
CA THR A 45 11.17 -9.17 1.67
C THR A 45 9.83 -8.52 1.36
N ARG A 46 8.79 -8.87 2.14
CA ARG A 46 7.46 -8.26 2.05
C ARG A 46 7.04 -7.75 3.41
N GLY A 47 6.19 -6.76 3.43
CA GLY A 47 5.69 -6.20 4.67
C GLY A 47 6.61 -5.19 5.32
N GLY A 48 7.90 -5.14 4.91
CA GLY A 48 8.84 -4.13 5.38
C GLY A 48 8.84 -2.86 4.55
N LYS A 49 8.17 -2.88 3.40
CA LYS A 49 8.10 -1.76 2.47
C LYS A 49 6.69 -1.61 1.94
N LEU A 50 6.39 -0.42 1.46
CA LEU A 50 5.19 -0.20 0.66
C LEU A 50 5.32 -0.95 -0.66
N GLU A 51 4.19 -1.33 -1.23
CA GLU A 51 4.12 -2.09 -2.47
C GLU A 51 3.36 -1.30 -3.53
N VAL A 52 3.70 -1.52 -4.80
CA VAL A 52 2.98 -0.90 -5.90
C VAL A 52 1.69 -1.67 -6.14
N ASP A 53 0.56 -1.00 -6.01
CA ASP A 53 -0.76 -1.58 -6.19
C ASP A 53 -1.47 -0.94 -7.38
N ARG A 54 -2.01 -1.76 -8.27
CA ARG A 54 -2.84 -1.27 -9.37
C ARG A 54 -4.25 -0.99 -8.87
N LYS A 55 -4.76 0.19 -9.18
CA LYS A 55 -6.15 0.54 -8.84
C LYS A 55 -7.11 -0.41 -9.56
N ASP A 56 -6.84 -0.67 -10.83
CA ASP A 56 -7.60 -1.59 -11.66
C ASP A 56 -6.66 -2.68 -12.15
N ASN A 57 -6.90 -3.92 -11.69
CA ASN A 57 -6.06 -5.07 -12.05
C ASN A 57 -6.10 -5.43 -13.53
N LYS A 58 -7.06 -4.88 -14.28
CA LYS A 58 -7.18 -5.10 -15.72
C LYS A 58 -6.32 -4.14 -16.52
N LYS A 59 -5.79 -3.09 -15.90
CA LYS A 59 -4.94 -2.10 -16.53
C LYS A 59 -3.50 -2.27 -16.12
N GLY A 60 -2.59 -1.62 -16.83
CA GLY A 60 -1.16 -1.80 -16.61
C GLY A 60 -0.60 -1.03 -15.43
N TYR A 61 0.70 -1.25 -15.23
CA TYR A 61 1.48 -0.54 -14.22
C TYR A 61 1.94 0.80 -14.78
N ASN A 62 1.34 1.86 -14.30
CA ASN A 62 1.74 3.23 -14.67
C ASN A 62 1.33 4.18 -13.54
N GLU A 63 1.77 5.43 -13.61
CA GLU A 63 1.52 6.40 -12.56
C GLU A 63 0.04 6.68 -12.32
N GLU A 64 -0.76 6.62 -13.37
CA GLU A 64 -2.19 6.91 -13.26
C GLU A 64 -2.96 5.78 -12.59
N ASN A 65 -2.56 4.54 -12.86
CA ASN A 65 -3.27 3.36 -12.37
C ASN A 65 -2.68 2.78 -11.09
N CYS A 66 -1.61 3.34 -10.55
CA CYS A 66 -0.92 2.76 -9.41
C CYS A 66 -0.83 3.70 -8.23
N VAL A 67 -0.81 3.11 -7.04
CA VAL A 67 -0.58 3.80 -5.77
C VAL A 67 0.33 2.93 -4.92
N LEU A 68 0.92 3.51 -3.89
CA LEU A 68 1.65 2.72 -2.89
C LEU A 68 0.69 2.22 -1.82
N SER A 69 0.84 0.98 -1.43
CA SER A 69 -0.04 0.31 -0.49
C SER A 69 0.79 -0.52 0.49
N CYS A 70 0.39 -0.56 1.75
CA CYS A 70 1.04 -1.43 2.72
C CYS A 70 0.64 -2.89 2.48
N ALA A 71 1.41 -3.82 3.05
CA ALA A 71 1.17 -5.25 2.84
C ALA A 71 -0.23 -5.68 3.29
N ILE A 72 -0.73 -5.11 4.38
CA ILE A 72 -2.06 -5.45 4.89
C ILE A 72 -3.14 -5.04 3.87
N CYS A 73 -3.12 -3.78 3.43
CA CYS A 73 -4.11 -3.30 2.46
C CYS A 73 -3.99 -4.01 1.12
N ASN A 74 -2.77 -4.23 0.66
CA ASN A 74 -2.54 -4.89 -0.62
C ASN A 74 -3.07 -6.33 -0.61
N ASN A 75 -2.80 -7.07 0.46
CA ASN A 75 -3.31 -8.44 0.61
C ASN A 75 -4.83 -8.47 0.75
N ASP A 76 -5.39 -7.55 1.53
CA ASP A 76 -6.84 -7.50 1.76
C ASP A 76 -7.60 -7.10 0.50
N LYS A 77 -7.09 -6.13 -0.23
CA LYS A 77 -7.72 -5.68 -1.47
C LYS A 77 -7.65 -6.77 -2.54
N SER A 78 -6.44 -7.24 -2.84
CA SER A 78 -6.22 -8.26 -3.86
C SER A 78 -7.07 -7.97 -5.12
N ASP A 79 -7.78 -8.98 -5.62
CA ASP A 79 -8.77 -8.84 -6.69
C ASP A 79 -10.21 -8.89 -6.16
N LYS A 80 -10.36 -8.84 -4.83
CA LYS A 80 -11.67 -9.00 -4.18
C LYS A 80 -12.50 -7.73 -4.13
N PHE A 81 -11.81 -6.58 -4.12
CA PHE A 81 -12.46 -5.27 -4.02
C PHE A 81 -12.06 -4.39 -5.19
N THR A 82 -12.98 -3.54 -5.63
CA THR A 82 -12.62 -2.47 -6.55
C THR A 82 -11.85 -1.39 -5.77
N TYR A 83 -11.19 -0.52 -6.51
CA TYR A 83 -10.48 0.61 -5.94
C TYR A 83 -11.41 1.47 -5.06
N GLU A 84 -12.59 1.79 -5.59
CA GLU A 84 -13.54 2.63 -4.87
C GLU A 84 -14.05 1.96 -3.60
N GLU A 85 -14.33 0.67 -3.66
CA GLU A 85 -14.73 -0.10 -2.48
C GLU A 85 -13.62 -0.12 -1.44
N PHE A 86 -12.39 -0.38 -1.87
CA PHE A 86 -11.30 -0.54 -0.92
C PHE A 86 -10.87 0.78 -0.27
N LYS A 87 -11.13 1.92 -0.90
CA LYS A 87 -10.90 3.20 -0.23
C LYS A 87 -11.71 3.30 1.08
N LYS A 88 -12.91 2.74 1.09
CA LYS A 88 -13.76 2.71 2.29
C LYS A 88 -13.18 1.77 3.35
N VAL A 89 -12.70 0.61 2.94
CA VAL A 89 -12.05 -0.34 3.85
C VAL A 89 -10.79 0.30 4.43
N GLY A 90 -10.00 0.96 3.60
CA GLY A 90 -8.79 1.65 4.05
C GLY A 90 -9.06 2.72 5.09
N GLU A 91 -10.14 3.47 4.96
CA GLU A 91 -10.52 4.46 5.96
C GLU A 91 -10.83 3.82 7.31
N ALA A 92 -11.49 2.67 7.33
CA ALA A 92 -11.76 1.93 8.55
C ALA A 92 -10.46 1.43 9.20
N ILE A 93 -9.53 0.93 8.39
CA ILE A 93 -8.23 0.49 8.87
C ILE A 93 -7.46 1.68 9.46
N LYS A 94 -7.52 2.83 8.79
CA LYS A 94 -6.88 4.06 9.27
C LYS A 94 -7.38 4.45 10.66
N GLU A 95 -8.66 4.33 10.91
CA GLU A 95 -9.23 4.61 12.24
C GLU A 95 -8.61 3.70 13.32
N VAL A 96 -8.39 2.44 13.01
CA VAL A 96 -7.73 1.49 13.92
C VAL A 96 -6.30 1.96 14.22
N TRP A 97 -5.56 2.38 13.18
CA TRP A 97 -4.18 2.87 13.40
C TRP A 97 -4.15 4.12 14.26
N ILE A 98 -5.11 5.02 14.09
CA ILE A 98 -5.20 6.22 14.91
C ILE A 98 -5.42 5.85 16.38
N LEU A 99 -6.28 4.88 16.65
CA LEU A 99 -6.50 4.40 18.02
C LEU A 99 -5.22 3.81 18.61
N ARG A 100 -4.47 3.04 17.83
CA ARG A 100 -3.21 2.46 18.30
C ARG A 100 -2.15 3.51 18.62
N LYS A 101 -2.12 4.60 17.85
CA LYS A 101 -1.17 5.70 18.09
C LYS A 101 -1.44 6.42 19.41
N LYS A 102 -2.69 6.42 19.87
CA LYS A 102 -3.08 7.09 21.11
C LYS A 102 -2.85 6.22 22.35
N ALA A 103 -2.63 4.93 22.16
CA ALA A 103 -2.46 4.00 23.28
C ALA A 103 -1.08 4.07 23.91
#